data_448316f186388a602706bb686140f890
#
_entry.id   448316f186388a602706bb686140f890
#
_cell.length_a   1.000
_cell.length_b   1.000
_cell.length_c   1.000
_cell.angle_alpha   90.00
_cell.angle_beta   90.00
_cell.angle_gamma   90.00
#
_symmetry.space_group_name_H-M   'P 1'
#
loop_
_entity.id
_entity.type
_entity.pdbx_description
1 polymer ?
#
loop_
_entity_poly.entity_id
_entity_poly.type
_entity_poly.pdbx_seq_one_letter_code
_entity_poly.pdbx_strand_id
1 'polypeptide(L)'
;LACYGKVNRSNLASPATFFNAAKTMEMMDADPKEIVIMMDSCIARCPQPVAVADAPYVLERAQMNMNAEQYRAAMLDYDTYFNAVSGQVNDVFYYYREQAAIKARQYQRALDDIAKAIELNPKELTYRAEQAVVNLRVGRYEEALKALDEALAVDPKYAEAYRIMGICQIQMKKQEEACASFAKAKELGDTNVDELIKKHCK
;
A
#
# COMPACT_ATOMS: atom_id res chain seq x y z
N LEU A 1 10.81 -14.34 -24.82
CA LEU A 1 9.44 -14.90 -24.89
C LEU A 1 9.42 -16.36 -25.32
N ALA A 2 10.13 -16.78 -26.40
CA ALA A 2 10.14 -18.17 -26.88
C ALA A 2 10.67 -19.19 -25.84
N CYS A 3 11.61 -18.82 -24.96
CA CYS A 3 12.11 -19.67 -23.90
C CYS A 3 11.08 -19.87 -22.78
N TYR A 4 10.30 -18.86 -22.45
CA TYR A 4 9.28 -18.92 -21.40
C TYR A 4 8.09 -19.83 -21.76
N GLY A 5 7.70 -19.88 -23.02
CA GLY A 5 6.69 -20.82 -23.50
C GLY A 5 7.11 -22.29 -23.35
N LYS A 6 8.42 -22.58 -23.34
CA LYS A 6 8.96 -23.94 -23.07
C LYS A 6 8.94 -24.26 -21.57
N VAL A 7 9.28 -23.31 -20.72
CA VAL A 7 9.24 -23.48 -19.25
C VAL A 7 7.83 -23.78 -18.75
N ASN A 8 6.83 -23.06 -19.27
CA ASN A 8 5.43 -23.23 -18.86
C ASN A 8 4.83 -24.59 -19.26
N ARG A 9 5.42 -25.28 -20.24
CA ARG A 9 5.00 -26.63 -20.69
C ARG A 9 5.71 -27.78 -19.99
N SER A 10 6.73 -27.48 -19.17
CA SER A 10 7.49 -28.51 -18.46
C SER A 10 6.88 -28.78 -17.07
N ASN A 11 6.28 -29.97 -16.91
CA ASN A 11 5.80 -30.45 -15.60
C ASN A 11 6.95 -30.68 -14.59
N LEU A 12 8.21 -30.58 -15.01
CA LEU A 12 9.41 -30.81 -14.21
C LEU A 12 10.01 -29.50 -13.64
N ALA A 13 9.52 -28.34 -14.06
CA ALA A 13 10.06 -27.07 -13.59
C ALA A 13 9.63 -26.79 -12.13
N SER A 14 10.61 -26.45 -11.28
CA SER A 14 10.38 -26.10 -9.87
C SER A 14 9.72 -24.72 -9.73
N PRO A 15 9.10 -24.39 -8.57
CA PRO A 15 8.63 -23.03 -8.28
C PRO A 15 9.68 -21.96 -8.58
N ALA A 16 10.93 -22.17 -8.15
CA ALA A 16 12.04 -21.25 -8.38
C ALA A 16 12.31 -20.95 -9.87
N THR A 17 12.07 -21.92 -10.77
CA THR A 17 12.24 -21.72 -12.22
C THR A 17 11.26 -20.66 -12.75
N PHE A 18 9.99 -20.73 -12.32
CA PHE A 18 8.96 -19.77 -12.71
C PHE A 18 9.17 -18.41 -12.06
N PHE A 19 9.61 -18.40 -10.80
CA PHE A 19 9.98 -17.19 -10.10
C PHE A 19 11.10 -16.43 -10.82
N ASN A 20 12.21 -17.13 -11.15
CA ASN A 20 13.32 -16.51 -11.88
C ASN A 20 12.91 -16.03 -13.27
N ALA A 21 12.01 -16.75 -13.94
CA ALA A 21 11.44 -16.32 -15.20
C ALA A 21 10.61 -15.02 -15.05
N ALA A 22 9.77 -14.94 -14.03
CA ALA A 22 8.98 -13.74 -13.73
C ALA A 22 9.89 -12.53 -13.41
N LYS A 23 10.92 -12.72 -12.61
CA LYS A 23 11.92 -11.65 -12.31
C LYS A 23 12.67 -11.20 -13.55
N THR A 24 12.99 -12.11 -14.46
CA THR A 24 13.64 -11.74 -15.73
C THR A 24 12.67 -10.95 -16.63
N MET A 25 11.39 -11.31 -16.66
CA MET A 25 10.37 -10.56 -17.40
C MET A 25 10.19 -9.14 -16.84
N GLU A 26 10.21 -9.00 -15.51
CA GLU A 26 10.17 -7.69 -14.85
C GLU A 26 11.38 -6.83 -15.24
N MET A 27 12.59 -7.38 -15.26
CA MET A 27 13.80 -6.68 -15.72
C MET A 27 13.76 -6.28 -17.20
N MET A 28 12.96 -6.97 -18.01
CA MET A 28 12.75 -6.68 -19.44
C MET A 28 11.56 -5.76 -19.70
N ASP A 29 10.96 -5.19 -18.66
CA ASP A 29 9.80 -4.30 -18.72
C ASP A 29 8.59 -4.94 -19.47
N ALA A 30 8.37 -6.24 -19.20
CA ALA A 30 7.24 -6.97 -19.77
C ALA A 30 5.91 -6.53 -19.14
N ASP A 31 4.81 -6.82 -19.82
CA ASP A 31 3.46 -6.51 -19.30
C ASP A 31 3.29 -7.11 -17.88
N PRO A 32 2.94 -6.31 -16.87
CA PRO A 32 2.72 -6.80 -15.51
C PRO A 32 1.76 -7.98 -15.41
N LYS A 33 0.75 -8.06 -16.28
CA LYS A 33 -0.20 -9.17 -16.32
C LYS A 33 0.45 -10.48 -16.77
N GLU A 34 1.37 -10.42 -17.74
CA GLU A 34 2.12 -11.61 -18.17
C GLU A 34 3.05 -12.10 -17.07
N ILE A 35 3.65 -11.19 -16.29
CA ILE A 35 4.48 -11.52 -15.14
C ILE A 35 3.65 -12.23 -14.06
N VAL A 36 2.43 -11.75 -13.78
CA VAL A 36 1.49 -12.41 -12.84
C VAL A 36 1.18 -13.83 -13.27
N ILE A 37 0.91 -14.10 -14.56
CA ILE A 37 0.67 -15.45 -15.08
C ILE A 37 1.86 -16.38 -14.83
N MET A 38 3.08 -15.87 -14.93
CA MET A 38 4.28 -16.63 -14.62
C MET A 38 4.37 -16.96 -13.13
N MET A 39 4.03 -16.00 -12.27
CA MET A 39 3.97 -16.20 -10.82
C MET A 39 2.83 -17.14 -10.39
N ASP A 40 1.69 -17.14 -11.08
CA ASP A 40 0.62 -18.13 -10.89
C ASP A 40 1.14 -19.55 -11.12
N SER A 41 1.95 -19.73 -12.16
CA SER A 41 2.61 -21.00 -12.45
C SER A 41 3.63 -21.41 -11.40
N CYS A 42 4.29 -20.43 -10.74
CA CYS A 42 5.17 -20.65 -9.60
C CYS A 42 4.37 -21.17 -8.39
N ILE A 43 3.35 -20.40 -7.97
CA ILE A 43 2.55 -20.73 -6.77
C ILE A 43 1.77 -22.04 -6.93
N ALA A 44 1.28 -22.36 -8.13
CA ALA A 44 0.59 -23.62 -8.41
C ALA A 44 1.47 -24.87 -8.19
N ARG A 45 2.78 -24.69 -8.09
CA ARG A 45 3.76 -25.77 -7.81
C ARG A 45 4.23 -25.82 -6.37
N CYS A 46 3.86 -24.82 -5.56
CA CYS A 46 4.11 -24.85 -4.13
C CYS A 46 3.12 -25.79 -3.44
N PRO A 47 3.52 -26.44 -2.31
CA PRO A 47 2.60 -27.18 -1.47
C PRO A 47 1.39 -26.33 -1.03
N GLN A 48 0.25 -26.98 -0.82
CA GLN A 48 -0.93 -26.30 -0.29
C GLN A 48 -1.36 -26.97 1.04
N PRO A 49 -1.57 -26.18 2.11
CA PRO A 49 -1.36 -24.73 2.21
C PRO A 49 0.12 -24.32 2.00
N VAL A 50 0.33 -23.09 1.55
CA VAL A 50 1.67 -22.58 1.26
C VAL A 50 2.55 -22.66 2.51
N ALA A 51 3.71 -23.33 2.39
CA ALA A 51 4.66 -23.44 3.48
C ALA A 51 5.43 -22.11 3.70
N VAL A 52 5.96 -21.92 4.90
CA VAL A 52 6.77 -20.74 5.25
C VAL A 52 7.92 -20.52 4.25
N ALA A 53 8.56 -21.60 3.79
CA ALA A 53 9.67 -21.53 2.82
C ALA A 53 9.23 -20.97 1.45
N ASP A 54 7.97 -21.14 1.06
CA ASP A 54 7.40 -20.70 -0.22
C ASP A 54 6.65 -19.36 -0.08
N ALA A 55 6.43 -18.88 1.13
CA ALA A 55 5.74 -17.62 1.41
C ALA A 55 6.33 -16.41 0.65
N PRO A 56 7.66 -16.30 0.43
CA PRO A 56 8.23 -15.21 -0.37
C PRO A 56 7.71 -15.16 -1.81
N TYR A 57 7.38 -16.29 -2.44
CA TYR A 57 6.81 -16.29 -3.79
C TYR A 57 5.42 -15.66 -3.83
N VAL A 58 4.61 -15.89 -2.79
CA VAL A 58 3.29 -15.29 -2.66
C VAL A 58 3.40 -13.78 -2.46
N LEU A 59 4.35 -13.34 -1.64
CA LEU A 59 4.60 -11.93 -1.40
C LEU A 59 5.03 -11.20 -2.68
N GLU A 60 5.91 -11.80 -3.47
CA GLU A 60 6.32 -11.26 -4.77
C GLU A 60 5.14 -11.19 -5.74
N ARG A 61 4.27 -12.22 -5.77
CA ARG A 61 3.06 -12.16 -6.60
C ARG A 61 2.11 -11.05 -6.14
N ALA A 62 1.99 -10.81 -4.83
CA ALA A 62 1.23 -9.67 -4.31
C ALA A 62 1.71 -8.34 -4.90
N GLN A 63 3.04 -8.13 -4.93
CA GLN A 63 3.61 -6.91 -5.52
C GLN A 63 3.37 -6.83 -7.02
N MET A 64 3.49 -7.93 -7.75
CA MET A 64 3.20 -7.97 -9.19
C MET A 64 1.72 -7.74 -9.49
N ASN A 65 0.82 -8.26 -8.63
CA ASN A 65 -0.61 -7.96 -8.69
C ASN A 65 -0.90 -6.46 -8.43
N MET A 66 -0.16 -5.81 -7.54
CA MET A 66 -0.24 -4.35 -7.35
C MET A 66 0.13 -3.60 -8.63
N ASN A 67 1.25 -3.97 -9.27
CA ASN A 67 1.72 -3.37 -10.51
C ASN A 67 0.76 -3.61 -11.69
N ALA A 68 0.09 -4.77 -11.71
CA ALA A 68 -0.94 -5.13 -12.70
C ALA A 68 -2.32 -4.54 -12.39
N GLU A 69 -2.46 -3.71 -11.35
CA GLU A 69 -3.73 -3.16 -10.84
C GLU A 69 -4.75 -4.21 -10.40
N GLN A 70 -4.31 -5.43 -10.11
CA GLN A 70 -5.13 -6.53 -9.61
C GLN A 70 -5.20 -6.50 -8.07
N TYR A 71 -5.66 -5.39 -7.51
CA TYR A 71 -5.59 -5.09 -6.08
C TYR A 71 -6.26 -6.12 -5.17
N ARG A 72 -7.37 -6.72 -5.60
CA ARG A 72 -8.04 -7.78 -4.83
C ARG A 72 -7.21 -9.06 -4.78
N ALA A 73 -6.53 -9.40 -5.87
CA ALA A 73 -5.62 -10.54 -5.92
C ALA A 73 -4.40 -10.29 -5.02
N ALA A 74 -3.83 -9.08 -5.05
CA ALA A 74 -2.75 -8.68 -4.15
C ALA A 74 -3.14 -8.86 -2.68
N MET A 75 -4.35 -8.45 -2.28
CA MET A 75 -4.84 -8.63 -0.90
C MET A 75 -4.94 -10.11 -0.51
N LEU A 76 -5.43 -10.98 -1.40
CA LEU A 76 -5.51 -12.43 -1.15
C LEU A 76 -4.11 -13.05 -1.00
N ASP A 77 -3.15 -12.54 -1.73
CA ASP A 77 -1.76 -12.97 -1.61
C ASP A 77 -1.17 -12.55 -0.25
N TYR A 78 -1.39 -11.31 0.17
CA TYR A 78 -1.00 -10.90 1.54
C TYR A 78 -1.67 -11.74 2.62
N ASP A 79 -2.96 -12.11 2.47
CA ASP A 79 -3.64 -13.02 3.39
C ASP A 79 -2.98 -14.39 3.42
N THR A 80 -2.65 -14.92 2.26
CA THR A 80 -1.96 -16.21 2.12
C THR A 80 -0.58 -16.16 2.79
N TYR A 81 0.17 -15.08 2.56
CA TYR A 81 1.45 -14.85 3.22
C TYR A 81 1.31 -14.79 4.75
N PHE A 82 0.35 -14.01 5.27
CA PHE A 82 0.11 -13.88 6.72
C PHE A 82 -0.23 -15.21 7.38
N ASN A 83 -1.04 -16.03 6.69
CA ASN A 83 -1.37 -17.38 7.15
C ASN A 83 -0.14 -18.30 7.15
N ALA A 84 0.68 -18.25 6.08
CA ALA A 84 1.87 -19.08 5.97
C ALA A 84 2.90 -18.80 7.08
N VAL A 85 3.09 -17.52 7.45
CA VAL A 85 4.03 -17.12 8.52
C VAL A 85 3.38 -17.12 9.91
N SER A 86 2.18 -17.72 10.07
CA SER A 86 1.45 -17.85 11.34
C SER A 86 1.24 -16.53 12.08
N GLY A 87 0.99 -15.45 11.34
CA GLY A 87 0.72 -14.12 11.87
C GLY A 87 1.94 -13.37 12.44
N GLN A 88 3.15 -13.92 12.31
CA GLN A 88 4.38 -13.21 12.63
C GLN A 88 4.74 -12.24 11.49
N VAL A 89 3.95 -11.19 11.37
CA VAL A 89 4.03 -10.19 10.30
C VAL A 89 4.48 -8.87 10.89
N ASN A 90 5.47 -8.22 10.26
CA ASN A 90 5.88 -6.88 10.67
C ASN A 90 4.93 -5.80 10.12
N ASP A 91 5.08 -4.57 10.63
CA ASP A 91 4.28 -3.39 10.31
C ASP A 91 4.20 -3.11 8.81
N VAL A 92 5.31 -3.25 8.09
CA VAL A 92 5.41 -2.93 6.66
C VAL A 92 4.45 -3.76 5.79
N PHE A 93 4.21 -5.04 6.13
CA PHE A 93 3.32 -5.88 5.33
C PHE A 93 1.83 -5.57 5.59
N TYR A 94 1.47 -5.12 6.79
CA TYR A 94 0.15 -4.55 7.04
C TYR A 94 -0.05 -3.28 6.22
N TYR A 95 0.95 -2.41 6.17
CA TYR A 95 0.93 -1.21 5.34
C TYR A 95 0.78 -1.54 3.84
N TYR A 96 1.50 -2.53 3.30
CA TYR A 96 1.34 -2.92 1.90
C TYR A 96 -0.05 -3.49 1.60
N ARG A 97 -0.63 -4.29 2.52
CA ARG A 97 -1.99 -4.79 2.33
C ARG A 97 -3.04 -3.68 2.44
N GLU A 98 -2.81 -2.71 3.30
CA GLU A 98 -3.62 -1.49 3.39
C GLU A 98 -3.64 -0.73 2.06
N GLN A 99 -2.49 -0.52 1.43
CA GLN A 99 -2.40 0.13 0.11
C GLN A 99 -3.23 -0.63 -0.95
N ALA A 100 -3.16 -1.95 -0.96
CA ALA A 100 -3.99 -2.78 -1.83
C ALA A 100 -5.49 -2.61 -1.51
N ALA A 101 -5.84 -2.56 -0.23
CA ALA A 101 -7.22 -2.38 0.24
C ALA A 101 -7.79 -1.01 -0.16
N ILE A 102 -7.02 0.07 -0.06
CA ILE A 102 -7.42 1.41 -0.54
C ILE A 102 -7.72 1.37 -2.04
N LYS A 103 -6.82 0.81 -2.84
CA LYS A 103 -6.99 0.70 -4.30
C LYS A 103 -8.19 -0.18 -4.67
N ALA A 104 -8.46 -1.24 -3.89
CA ALA A 104 -9.63 -2.09 -4.03
C ALA A 104 -10.92 -1.46 -3.45
N ARG A 105 -10.86 -0.26 -2.87
CA ARG A 105 -11.95 0.45 -2.18
C ARG A 105 -12.51 -0.31 -0.96
N GLN A 106 -11.70 -1.16 -0.33
CA GLN A 106 -12.06 -1.88 0.90
C GLN A 106 -11.58 -1.09 2.12
N TYR A 107 -12.14 0.10 2.33
CA TYR A 107 -11.65 1.09 3.29
C TYR A 107 -11.68 0.60 4.75
N GLN A 108 -12.68 -0.22 5.14
CA GLN A 108 -12.69 -0.75 6.51
C GLN A 108 -11.48 -1.67 6.75
N ARG A 109 -11.16 -2.52 5.79
CA ARG A 109 -9.99 -3.39 5.86
C ARG A 109 -8.68 -2.59 5.88
N ALA A 110 -8.62 -1.52 5.09
CA ALA A 110 -7.48 -0.60 5.12
C ALA A 110 -7.30 0.02 6.53
N LEU A 111 -8.39 0.43 7.18
CA LEU A 111 -8.34 0.96 8.55
C LEU A 111 -7.86 -0.09 9.57
N ASP A 112 -8.30 -1.34 9.43
CA ASP A 112 -7.89 -2.43 10.32
C ASP A 112 -6.38 -2.72 10.15
N ASP A 113 -5.89 -2.73 8.92
CA ASP A 113 -4.48 -2.98 8.61
C ASP A 113 -3.58 -1.84 9.06
N ILE A 114 -3.94 -0.58 8.77
CA ILE A 114 -3.12 0.55 9.19
C ILE A 114 -3.09 0.71 10.71
N ALA A 115 -4.18 0.35 11.41
CA ALA A 115 -4.18 0.32 12.86
C ALA A 115 -3.17 -0.70 13.41
N LYS A 116 -3.05 -1.89 12.76
CA LYS A 116 -2.04 -2.88 13.11
C LYS A 116 -0.62 -2.42 12.82
N ALA A 117 -0.38 -1.73 11.70
CA ALA A 117 0.92 -1.15 11.41
C ALA A 117 1.32 -0.11 12.47
N ILE A 118 0.40 0.76 12.88
CA ILE A 118 0.63 1.75 13.96
C ILE A 118 0.90 1.06 15.31
N GLU A 119 0.17 0.00 15.65
CA GLU A 119 0.39 -0.78 16.88
C GLU A 119 1.80 -1.35 16.94
N LEU A 120 2.29 -1.88 15.82
CA LEU A 120 3.63 -2.48 15.71
C LEU A 120 4.75 -1.44 15.65
N ASN A 121 4.51 -0.31 14.99
CA ASN A 121 5.49 0.76 14.84
C ASN A 121 4.85 2.15 15.01
N PRO A 122 4.61 2.57 16.26
CA PRO A 122 3.90 3.83 16.54
C PRO A 122 4.70 5.10 16.19
N LYS A 123 6.00 4.96 15.87
CA LYS A 123 6.87 6.09 15.50
C LYS A 123 6.87 6.39 14.00
N GLU A 124 6.36 5.48 13.17
CA GLU A 124 6.26 5.70 11.73
C GLU A 124 5.08 6.63 11.42
N LEU A 125 5.39 7.88 11.11
CA LEU A 125 4.39 8.93 10.91
C LEU A 125 3.54 8.71 9.66
N THR A 126 4.12 8.05 8.65
CA THR A 126 3.42 7.71 7.41
C THR A 126 2.14 6.91 7.69
N TYR A 127 2.15 6.01 8.67
CA TYR A 127 0.97 5.22 9.01
C TYR A 127 -0.18 6.05 9.56
N ARG A 128 0.11 7.09 10.37
CA ARG A 128 -0.93 8.01 10.84
C ARG A 128 -1.47 8.90 9.73
N ALA A 129 -0.60 9.34 8.82
CA ALA A 129 -1.00 10.09 7.64
C ALA A 129 -1.91 9.26 6.73
N GLU A 130 -1.57 7.99 6.46
CA GLU A 130 -2.41 7.08 5.69
C GLU A 130 -3.74 6.77 6.40
N GLN A 131 -3.73 6.56 7.71
CA GLN A 131 -4.97 6.42 8.49
C GLN A 131 -5.89 7.65 8.30
N ALA A 132 -5.31 8.84 8.30
CA ALA A 132 -6.06 10.06 8.03
C ALA A 132 -6.59 10.11 6.60
N VAL A 133 -5.78 9.70 5.61
CA VAL A 133 -6.22 9.62 4.19
C VAL A 133 -7.38 8.64 4.02
N VAL A 134 -7.35 7.47 4.66
CA VAL A 134 -8.46 6.51 4.59
C VAL A 134 -9.71 7.07 5.24
N ASN A 135 -9.59 7.68 6.44
CA ASN A 135 -10.72 8.32 7.12
C ASN A 135 -11.32 9.47 6.29
N LEU A 136 -10.48 10.29 5.65
CA LEU A 136 -10.90 11.34 4.72
C LEU A 136 -11.72 10.76 3.55
N ARG A 137 -11.29 9.62 2.96
CA ARG A 137 -12.00 8.97 1.85
C ARG A 137 -13.37 8.44 2.22
N VAL A 138 -13.58 8.06 3.47
CA VAL A 138 -14.88 7.58 3.98
C VAL A 138 -15.71 8.68 4.67
N GLY A 139 -15.23 9.93 4.65
CA GLY A 139 -15.93 11.07 5.21
C GLY A 139 -15.86 11.22 6.73
N ARG A 140 -14.94 10.50 7.39
CA ARG A 140 -14.68 10.57 8.83
C ARG A 140 -13.63 11.64 9.11
N TYR A 141 -14.02 12.91 8.94
CA TYR A 141 -13.05 14.01 8.95
C TYR A 141 -12.45 14.28 10.33
N GLU A 142 -13.23 14.13 11.39
CA GLU A 142 -12.80 14.31 12.76
C GLU A 142 -11.76 13.25 13.15
N GLU A 143 -11.96 12.00 12.78
CA GLU A 143 -11.01 10.91 12.99
C GLU A 143 -9.73 11.11 12.17
N ALA A 144 -9.86 11.65 10.95
CA ALA A 144 -8.71 12.00 10.14
C ALA A 144 -7.87 13.09 10.82
N LEU A 145 -8.50 14.17 11.30
CA LEU A 145 -7.79 15.25 12.01
C LEU A 145 -7.12 14.73 13.29
N LYS A 146 -7.79 13.87 14.06
CA LYS A 146 -7.20 13.26 15.26
C LYS A 146 -5.92 12.47 14.94
N ALA A 147 -5.93 11.65 13.89
CA ALA A 147 -4.73 10.90 13.48
C ALA A 147 -3.58 11.83 13.08
N LEU A 148 -3.88 12.97 12.43
CA LEU A 148 -2.88 13.98 12.07
C LEU A 148 -2.34 14.71 13.28
N ASP A 149 -3.18 15.07 14.24
CA ASP A 149 -2.75 15.67 15.52
C ASP A 149 -1.82 14.73 16.28
N GLU A 150 -2.11 13.42 16.30
CA GLU A 150 -1.23 12.41 16.90
C GLU A 150 0.13 12.32 16.16
N ALA A 151 0.15 12.47 14.83
CA ALA A 151 1.39 12.52 14.06
C ALA A 151 2.19 13.79 14.40
N LEU A 152 1.53 14.94 14.47
CA LEU A 152 2.15 16.24 14.79
C LEU A 152 2.62 16.34 16.25
N ALA A 153 2.03 15.56 17.15
CA ALA A 153 2.53 15.44 18.53
C ALA A 153 3.90 14.73 18.59
N VAL A 154 4.19 13.85 17.62
CA VAL A 154 5.49 13.18 17.48
C VAL A 154 6.50 14.07 16.74
N ASP A 155 6.10 14.61 15.60
CA ASP A 155 6.91 15.58 14.84
C ASP A 155 6.07 16.79 14.41
N PRO A 156 6.20 17.93 15.11
CA PRO A 156 5.51 19.17 14.74
C PRO A 156 5.92 19.76 13.38
N LYS A 157 6.96 19.21 12.72
CA LYS A 157 7.43 19.65 11.42
C LYS A 157 7.02 18.69 10.27
N TYR A 158 6.18 17.71 10.56
CA TYR A 158 5.71 16.78 9.54
C TYR A 158 4.78 17.50 8.55
N ALA A 159 5.35 18.03 7.47
CA ALA A 159 4.69 18.89 6.49
C ALA A 159 3.46 18.22 5.83
N GLU A 160 3.55 16.92 5.55
CA GLU A 160 2.46 16.17 4.93
C GLU A 160 1.19 16.14 5.79
N ALA A 161 1.34 16.06 7.13
CA ALA A 161 0.20 16.11 8.03
C ALA A 161 -0.58 17.42 7.89
N TYR A 162 0.09 18.56 7.80
CA TYR A 162 -0.58 19.85 7.56
C TYR A 162 -1.26 19.90 6.21
N ARG A 163 -0.67 19.33 5.16
CA ARG A 163 -1.32 19.25 3.84
C ARG A 163 -2.61 18.44 3.89
N ILE A 164 -2.58 17.24 4.50
CA ILE A 164 -3.78 16.39 4.62
C ILE A 164 -4.82 17.06 5.53
N MET A 165 -4.40 17.71 6.62
CA MET A 165 -5.27 18.49 7.51
C MET A 165 -6.03 19.57 6.73
N GLY A 166 -5.34 20.35 5.91
CA GLY A 166 -5.97 21.35 5.05
C GLY A 166 -6.98 20.74 4.10
N ILE A 167 -6.70 19.57 3.52
CA ILE A 167 -7.66 18.87 2.66
C ILE A 167 -8.91 18.45 3.45
N CYS A 168 -8.76 17.92 4.67
CA CYS A 168 -9.89 17.58 5.55
C CYS A 168 -10.73 18.83 5.86
N GLN A 169 -10.10 19.95 6.19
CA GLN A 169 -10.76 21.21 6.53
C GLN A 169 -11.52 21.79 5.34
N ILE A 170 -11.03 21.65 4.10
CA ILE A 170 -11.80 21.99 2.88
C ILE A 170 -13.08 21.17 2.79
N GLN A 171 -13.02 19.85 3.03
CA GLN A 171 -14.21 18.99 2.99
C GLN A 171 -15.22 19.36 4.09
N MET A 172 -14.74 19.84 5.23
CA MET A 172 -15.54 20.34 6.33
C MET A 172 -16.05 21.80 6.09
N LYS A 173 -15.74 22.42 4.95
CA LYS A 173 -16.06 23.82 4.61
C LYS A 173 -15.40 24.86 5.53
N LYS A 174 -14.27 24.52 6.14
CA LYS A 174 -13.47 25.37 7.01
C LYS A 174 -12.29 25.97 6.22
N GLN A 175 -12.62 26.87 5.29
CA GLN A 175 -11.66 27.36 4.28
C GLN A 175 -10.49 28.15 4.90
N GLU A 176 -10.75 28.98 5.91
CA GLU A 176 -9.69 29.79 6.56
C GLU A 176 -8.67 28.89 7.28
N GLU A 177 -9.18 27.90 8.03
CA GLU A 177 -8.33 26.90 8.71
C GLU A 177 -7.51 26.09 7.69
N ALA A 178 -8.13 25.67 6.59
CA ALA A 178 -7.48 24.94 5.52
C ALA A 178 -6.30 25.74 4.91
N CYS A 179 -6.52 27.02 4.66
CA CYS A 179 -5.47 27.89 4.11
C CYS A 179 -4.31 28.10 5.08
N ALA A 180 -4.59 28.18 6.39
CA ALA A 180 -3.56 28.22 7.41
C ALA A 180 -2.74 26.92 7.44
N SER A 181 -3.40 25.75 7.35
CA SER A 181 -2.76 24.44 7.29
C SER A 181 -1.90 24.31 6.04
N PHE A 182 -2.39 24.70 4.85
CA PHE A 182 -1.61 24.68 3.61
C PHE A 182 -0.40 25.64 3.67
N ALA A 183 -0.57 26.82 4.24
CA ALA A 183 0.54 27.76 4.41
C ALA A 183 1.63 27.15 5.31
N LYS A 184 1.24 26.45 6.38
CA LYS A 184 2.17 25.77 7.27
C LYS A 184 2.90 24.62 6.57
N ALA A 185 2.20 23.79 5.80
CA ALA A 185 2.82 22.75 5.00
C ALA A 185 3.85 23.32 4.01
N LYS A 186 3.54 24.44 3.35
CA LYS A 186 4.46 25.12 2.44
C LYS A 186 5.69 25.67 3.16
N GLU A 187 5.50 26.32 4.32
CA GLU A 187 6.61 26.80 5.17
C GLU A 187 7.58 25.67 5.54
N LEU A 188 7.03 24.45 5.75
CA LEU A 188 7.81 23.26 6.08
C LEU A 188 8.36 22.52 4.85
N GLY A 189 8.17 23.07 3.64
CA GLY A 189 8.79 22.59 2.41
C GLY A 189 7.94 21.62 1.57
N ASP A 190 6.65 21.40 1.89
CA ASP A 190 5.79 20.61 1.01
C ASP A 190 5.35 21.44 -0.20
N THR A 191 5.92 21.11 -1.37
CA THR A 191 5.58 21.76 -2.64
C THR A 191 4.27 21.27 -3.26
N ASN A 192 3.72 20.16 -2.78
CA ASN A 192 2.45 19.62 -3.29
C ASN A 192 1.23 20.46 -2.90
N VAL A 193 1.41 21.44 -2.00
CA VAL A 193 0.33 22.36 -1.59
C VAL A 193 0.12 23.56 -2.52
N ASP A 194 1.04 23.85 -3.44
CA ASP A 194 0.98 25.07 -4.26
C ASP A 194 -0.30 25.17 -5.09
N GLU A 195 -0.72 24.09 -5.71
CA GLU A 195 -1.98 24.04 -6.47
C GLU A 195 -3.21 24.10 -5.56
N LEU A 196 -3.13 23.51 -4.35
CA LEU A 196 -4.21 23.58 -3.36
C LEU A 196 -4.41 25.02 -2.88
N ILE A 197 -3.32 25.74 -2.60
CA ILE A 197 -3.37 27.16 -2.21
C ILE A 197 -3.96 28.01 -3.33
N LYS A 198 -3.50 27.87 -4.56
CA LYS A 198 -4.07 28.60 -5.71
C LYS A 198 -5.56 28.37 -5.88
N LYS A 199 -6.01 27.15 -5.65
CA LYS A 199 -7.40 26.74 -5.86
C LYS A 199 -8.33 27.19 -4.73
N HIS A 200 -7.88 27.16 -3.49
CA HIS A 200 -8.72 27.30 -2.33
C HIS A 200 -8.44 28.54 -1.48
N CYS A 201 -7.25 29.18 -1.60
CA CYS A 201 -6.84 30.30 -0.75
C CYS A 201 -6.66 31.57 -1.59
N LYS A 202 -7.76 32.25 -1.84
CA LYS A 202 -7.77 33.55 -2.53
C LYS A 202 -7.95 34.67 -1.54
#